data_c118a7a566d3590c823898bd8b21b333
#
_entry.id   c118a7a566d3590c823898bd8b21b333
#
_cell.length_a   1.000
_cell.length_b   1.000
_cell.length_c   1.000
_cell.angle_alpha   90.00
_cell.angle_beta   90.00
_cell.angle_gamma   90.00
#
_symmetry.space_group_name_H-M   'P 1'
#
loop_
_entity.id
_entity.type
_entity.pdbx_description
1 polymer ?
#
loop_
_entity_poly.entity_id
_entity_poly.type
_entity_poly.pdbx_seq_one_letter_code
_entity_poly.pdbx_strand_id
1 'polypeptide(L)'
;MSRIREIVRNPHDLGGEWITFVYYSEKIKPGTHRKVDVYVPTTVKPGTSCAVLFTMDGPREADPEIIERLSKEGAIPPMIYIGVTAAFFKASLEGGFDRTVRSPEYDGLGSGYADLLIDELLPDIMAELLPGYAVDPSPEMHQINGCSSGGICAWNACWERNDFFRRCLINSPTFSSFRGGDSMTVLMRKYEPRLIRCFMTVGTDDMENSSGNWYLEALSADAALKYAGYEYRFMVFQDGKHGVSAGDPTIQEESLRYLWKDWQIVPVGNKGYPPRIADIVTIEKPWEETDRSGMPEKTPCPYTANGRQILRDGRVVAELPGNVSDLTLSSDKWRLYAATPERRFVYAFAIRPDGTLDSRYAHAHLHIKDDAAVIGAPGICIDAYDRLYAATECGIQTTSQQGENNTILSLPGNVPCVDVGFDPDAPDTLYAQAADGRIFKRSVLTRGIGRGDETVYEPKTAPF
;
A
#
# COMPACT_ATOMS: atom_id res chain seq x y z
N MET A 1 23.03 11.31 22.11
CA MET A 1 22.09 12.02 23.03
C MET A 1 20.74 11.34 22.88
N SER A 2 19.86 11.37 23.92
CA SER A 2 18.49 10.87 23.74
C SER A 2 17.77 11.62 22.63
N ARG A 3 17.01 10.91 21.81
CA ARG A 3 16.13 11.48 20.79
C ARG A 3 14.87 12.10 21.39
N ILE A 4 14.52 11.71 22.61
CA ILE A 4 13.43 12.25 23.40
C ILE A 4 13.97 13.37 24.29
N ARG A 5 13.39 14.59 24.19
CA ARG A 5 13.81 15.77 24.95
C ARG A 5 12.61 16.55 25.45
N GLU A 6 12.83 17.42 26.43
CA GLU A 6 11.80 18.34 26.97
C GLU A 6 10.57 17.58 27.51
N ILE A 7 10.81 16.53 28.28
CA ILE A 7 9.77 15.63 28.79
C ILE A 7 8.98 16.35 29.88
N VAL A 8 7.66 16.39 29.72
CA VAL A 8 6.70 16.87 30.73
C VAL A 8 5.69 15.77 31.00
N ARG A 9 5.46 15.46 32.29
CA ARG A 9 4.49 14.48 32.74
C ARG A 9 3.39 15.16 33.51
N ASN A 10 2.14 14.96 33.14
CA ASN A 10 0.98 15.54 33.78
C ASN A 10 -0.05 14.44 34.08
N PRO A 11 -0.45 14.25 35.37
CA PRO A 11 -1.56 13.39 35.68
C PRO A 11 -2.85 13.92 35.03
N HIS A 12 -3.70 13.01 34.56
CA HIS A 12 -5.02 13.34 34.05
C HIS A 12 -6.06 13.14 35.15
N ASP A 13 -7.14 13.94 35.16
CA ASP A 13 -8.19 13.87 36.18
C ASP A 13 -8.87 12.48 36.26
N LEU A 14 -8.86 11.73 35.18
CA LEU A 14 -9.36 10.34 35.14
C LEU A 14 -8.39 9.30 35.71
N GLY A 15 -7.20 9.72 36.17
CA GLY A 15 -6.18 8.88 36.77
C GLY A 15 -5.14 8.31 35.78
N GLY A 16 -5.27 8.60 34.48
CA GLY A 16 -4.23 8.35 33.48
C GLY A 16 -3.12 9.40 33.51
N GLU A 17 -2.14 9.29 32.63
CA GLU A 17 -1.00 10.22 32.56
C GLU A 17 -0.76 10.68 31.11
N TRP A 18 -0.57 12.00 30.94
CA TRP A 18 -0.01 12.58 29.73
C TRP A 18 1.51 12.72 29.85
N ILE A 19 2.22 12.32 28.81
CA ILE A 19 3.66 12.51 28.65
C ILE A 19 3.87 13.28 27.34
N THR A 20 4.28 14.54 27.44
CA THR A 20 4.57 15.39 26.28
C THR A 20 6.07 15.56 26.13
N PHE A 21 6.59 15.49 24.91
CA PHE A 21 8.01 15.68 24.63
C PHE A 21 8.27 16.12 23.19
N VAL A 22 9.49 16.53 22.90
CA VAL A 22 10.00 16.79 21.55
C VAL A 22 10.86 15.62 21.12
N TYR A 23 10.53 15.04 19.97
CA TYR A 23 11.26 13.91 19.37
C TYR A 23 12.13 14.38 18.22
N TYR A 24 13.41 13.98 18.23
CA TYR A 24 14.40 14.26 17.18
C TYR A 24 14.72 12.96 16.43
N SER A 25 14.26 12.87 15.18
CA SER A 25 14.59 11.70 14.35
C SER A 25 16.05 11.75 13.87
N GLU A 26 16.74 10.63 13.99
CA GLU A 26 18.14 10.48 13.59
C GLU A 26 18.36 9.41 12.52
N LYS A 27 17.41 8.47 12.35
CA LYS A 27 17.55 7.32 11.46
C LYS A 27 16.70 7.47 10.19
N ILE A 28 15.38 7.57 10.35
CA ILE A 28 14.43 7.49 9.23
C ILE A 28 14.16 8.86 8.62
N LYS A 29 14.05 9.92 9.46
CA LYS A 29 13.86 11.31 9.01
C LYS A 29 14.89 12.25 9.67
N PRO A 30 16.20 12.01 9.43
CA PRO A 30 17.26 12.72 10.15
C PRO A 30 17.17 14.23 10.01
N GLY A 31 17.40 14.94 11.13
CA GLY A 31 17.34 16.40 11.18
C GLY A 31 15.95 16.99 11.39
N THR A 32 14.91 16.16 11.45
CA THR A 32 13.56 16.62 11.79
C THR A 32 13.28 16.50 13.28
N HIS A 33 12.43 17.39 13.79
CA HIS A 33 11.89 17.28 15.15
C HIS A 33 10.38 17.48 15.13
N ARG A 34 9.71 16.91 16.14
CA ARG A 34 8.24 16.97 16.27
C ARG A 34 7.78 16.86 17.70
N LYS A 35 6.62 17.47 18.01
CA LYS A 35 5.99 17.27 19.30
C LYS A 35 5.25 15.94 19.31
N VAL A 36 5.35 15.22 20.42
CA VAL A 36 4.65 13.97 20.67
C VAL A 36 3.96 14.07 22.03
N ASP A 37 2.70 13.65 22.05
CA ASP A 37 1.87 13.57 23.25
C ASP A 37 1.43 12.11 23.42
N VAL A 38 1.81 11.48 24.54
CA VAL A 38 1.44 10.09 24.87
C VAL A 38 0.47 10.10 26.04
N TYR A 39 -0.70 9.49 25.88
CA TYR A 39 -1.64 9.24 26.97
C TYR A 39 -1.60 7.75 27.36
N VAL A 40 -1.38 7.51 28.65
CA VAL A 40 -1.40 6.16 29.24
C VAL A 40 -2.65 6.06 30.13
N PRO A 41 -3.71 5.36 29.67
CA PRO A 41 -4.93 5.21 30.47
C PRO A 41 -4.75 4.28 31.67
N THR A 42 -5.67 4.40 32.64
CA THR A 42 -5.63 3.54 33.85
C THR A 42 -5.84 2.06 33.56
N THR A 43 -6.38 1.73 32.43
CA THR A 43 -6.62 0.34 31.97
C THR A 43 -5.37 -0.35 31.46
N VAL A 44 -4.35 0.40 31.02
CA VAL A 44 -3.04 -0.12 30.63
C VAL A 44 -2.20 -0.34 31.89
N LYS A 45 -1.69 -1.56 32.07
CA LYS A 45 -0.93 -1.94 33.25
C LYS A 45 0.48 -2.41 32.88
N PRO A 46 1.52 -2.10 33.70
CA PRO A 46 2.82 -2.70 33.54
C PRO A 46 2.75 -4.24 33.54
N GLY A 47 3.54 -4.87 32.68
CA GLY A 47 3.59 -6.32 32.54
C GLY A 47 2.45 -6.94 31.73
N THR A 48 1.52 -6.13 31.20
CA THR A 48 0.45 -6.57 30.28
C THR A 48 0.65 -5.98 28.89
N SER A 49 0.26 -6.72 27.87
CA SER A 49 0.26 -6.27 26.49
C SER A 49 -0.94 -5.35 26.23
N CYS A 50 -0.76 -4.28 25.46
CA CYS A 50 -1.81 -3.32 25.13
C CYS A 50 -1.80 -2.97 23.63
N ALA A 51 -2.92 -2.44 23.17
CA ALA A 51 -3.05 -1.86 21.84
C ALA A 51 -2.35 -0.49 21.77
N VAL A 52 -2.12 0.00 20.55
CA VAL A 52 -1.64 1.37 20.32
C VAL A 52 -2.51 2.09 19.29
N LEU A 53 -2.81 3.36 19.57
CA LEU A 53 -3.49 4.28 18.68
C LEU A 53 -2.58 5.47 18.40
N PHE A 54 -2.23 5.68 17.14
CA PHE A 54 -1.56 6.88 16.68
C PHE A 54 -2.55 7.90 16.10
N THR A 55 -2.32 9.19 16.34
CA THR A 55 -3.06 10.26 15.68
C THR A 55 -2.12 11.29 15.07
N MET A 56 -2.49 11.74 13.88
CA MET A 56 -1.73 12.76 13.14
C MET A 56 -2.13 14.16 13.61
N ASP A 57 -1.22 15.12 13.45
CA ASP A 57 -1.38 16.52 13.88
C ASP A 57 -1.55 16.69 15.41
N GLY A 58 -0.99 15.77 16.20
CA GLY A 58 -1.07 15.76 17.65
C GLY A 58 -2.36 15.09 18.19
N PRO A 59 -2.75 15.35 19.44
CA PRO A 59 -3.84 14.63 20.10
C PRO A 59 -5.23 15.20 19.72
N ARG A 60 -5.60 15.14 18.42
CA ARG A 60 -6.85 15.75 17.91
C ARG A 60 -7.96 14.75 17.61
N GLU A 61 -7.58 13.53 17.23
CA GLU A 61 -8.52 12.52 16.69
C GLU A 61 -8.80 11.39 17.69
N ALA A 62 -8.53 11.63 18.98
CA ALA A 62 -8.89 10.74 20.06
C ALA A 62 -9.02 11.52 21.39
N ASP A 63 -10.09 11.23 22.15
CA ASP A 63 -10.36 11.82 23.45
C ASP A 63 -9.99 10.82 24.55
N PRO A 64 -9.11 11.19 25.50
CA PRO A 64 -8.75 10.34 26.64
C PRO A 64 -9.93 9.83 27.45
N GLU A 65 -10.97 10.65 27.63
CA GLU A 65 -12.16 10.25 28.38
C GLU A 65 -12.92 9.13 27.68
N ILE A 66 -13.04 9.22 26.35
CA ILE A 66 -13.67 8.18 25.53
C ILE A 66 -12.85 6.88 25.58
N ILE A 67 -11.52 6.98 25.40
CA ILE A 67 -10.60 5.83 25.45
C ILE A 67 -10.70 5.15 26.82
N GLU A 68 -10.63 5.92 27.91
CA GLU A 68 -10.70 5.40 29.27
C GLU A 68 -12.03 4.68 29.53
N ARG A 69 -13.15 5.29 29.15
CA ARG A 69 -14.48 4.72 29.31
C ARG A 69 -14.71 3.46 28.49
N LEU A 70 -14.42 3.52 27.18
CA LEU A 70 -14.64 2.38 26.28
C LEU A 70 -13.73 1.19 26.63
N SER A 71 -12.53 1.46 27.08
CA SER A 71 -11.61 0.40 27.53
C SER A 71 -12.08 -0.24 28.83
N LYS A 72 -12.64 0.52 29.78
CA LYS A 72 -13.27 -0.02 31.00
C LYS A 72 -14.54 -0.84 30.70
N GLU A 73 -15.30 -0.43 29.69
CA GLU A 73 -16.46 -1.17 29.19
C GLU A 73 -16.08 -2.47 28.44
N GLY A 74 -14.80 -2.64 28.06
CA GLY A 74 -14.33 -3.74 27.20
C GLY A 74 -14.75 -3.61 25.73
N ALA A 75 -15.30 -2.44 25.34
CA ALA A 75 -15.67 -2.14 23.96
C ALA A 75 -14.44 -1.97 23.04
N ILE A 76 -13.33 -1.54 23.62
CA ILE A 76 -12.01 -1.49 22.98
C ILE A 76 -10.96 -2.11 23.92
N PRO A 77 -9.80 -2.58 23.42
CA PRO A 77 -8.74 -3.06 24.28
C PRO A 77 -8.12 -1.92 25.12
N PRO A 78 -7.43 -2.24 26.22
CA PRO A 78 -6.49 -1.31 26.83
C PRO A 78 -5.49 -0.82 25.78
N MET A 79 -5.37 0.51 25.58
CA MET A 79 -4.51 1.03 24.53
C MET A 79 -3.76 2.29 24.95
N ILE A 80 -2.49 2.38 24.56
CA ILE A 80 -1.71 3.61 24.64
C ILE A 80 -2.09 4.48 23.45
N TYR A 81 -2.29 5.77 23.73
CA TYR A 81 -2.60 6.75 22.71
C TYR A 81 -1.41 7.68 22.46
N ILE A 82 -1.02 7.87 21.20
CA ILE A 82 0.17 8.62 20.78
C ILE A 82 -0.23 9.64 19.72
N GLY A 83 -0.29 10.92 20.09
CA GLY A 83 -0.51 12.05 19.17
C GLY A 83 0.84 12.55 18.64
N VAL A 84 1.02 12.61 17.32
CA VAL A 84 2.28 12.99 16.68
C VAL A 84 2.04 14.18 15.75
N THR A 85 2.72 15.32 15.98
CA THR A 85 2.65 16.42 15.02
C THR A 85 3.51 16.16 13.80
N ALA A 86 3.18 16.82 12.68
CA ALA A 86 4.10 16.89 11.56
C ALA A 86 5.44 17.51 12.00
N ALA A 87 6.51 17.12 11.33
CA ALA A 87 7.83 17.59 11.71
C ALA A 87 8.15 19.00 11.22
N PHE A 88 9.20 19.53 11.84
CA PHE A 88 9.86 20.76 11.46
C PHE A 88 11.34 20.51 11.22
N PHE A 89 11.93 21.24 10.27
CA PHE A 89 13.35 21.45 10.19
C PHE A 89 13.71 22.74 10.95
N LYS A 90 14.63 22.61 11.89
CA LYS A 90 15.11 23.76 12.66
C LYS A 90 15.92 24.69 11.76
N ALA A 91 15.66 26.00 11.89
CA ALA A 91 16.47 26.98 11.20
C ALA A 91 17.94 26.91 11.67
N SER A 92 18.88 26.81 10.73
CA SER A 92 20.32 26.75 11.01
C SER A 92 21.02 28.09 10.93
N LEU A 93 20.34 29.12 10.40
CA LEU A 93 20.88 30.48 10.21
C LEU A 93 20.16 31.45 11.13
N GLU A 94 20.89 32.44 11.64
CA GLU A 94 20.32 33.54 12.41
C GLU A 94 19.28 34.29 11.55
N GLY A 95 18.08 34.54 12.14
CA GLY A 95 16.96 35.14 11.44
C GLY A 95 16.14 34.19 10.56
N GLY A 96 16.53 32.91 10.45
CA GLY A 96 15.71 31.88 9.82
C GLY A 96 14.57 31.40 10.73
N PHE A 97 13.56 30.79 10.17
CA PHE A 97 12.46 30.16 10.91
C PHE A 97 12.32 28.69 10.57
N ASP A 98 11.86 27.91 11.54
CA ASP A 98 11.59 26.48 11.37
C ASP A 98 10.55 26.28 10.26
N ARG A 99 10.76 25.26 9.43
CA ARG A 99 9.87 24.94 8.33
C ARG A 99 9.18 23.61 8.56
N THR A 100 7.86 23.62 8.47
CA THR A 100 7.07 22.39 8.53
C THR A 100 7.26 21.56 7.26
N VAL A 101 7.29 20.25 7.45
CA VAL A 101 7.33 19.25 6.37
C VAL A 101 6.06 18.40 6.35
N ARG A 102 4.92 18.97 6.78
CA ARG A 102 3.66 18.24 6.90
C ARG A 102 3.25 17.55 5.61
N SER A 103 3.20 18.27 4.49
CA SER A 103 2.79 17.67 3.23
C SER A 103 3.80 16.61 2.70
N PRO A 104 5.12 16.84 2.70
CA PRO A 104 6.09 15.79 2.37
C PRO A 104 5.98 14.52 3.23
N GLU A 105 5.60 14.65 4.50
CA GLU A 105 5.46 13.48 5.39
C GLU A 105 4.12 12.78 5.27
N TYR A 106 3.03 13.54 5.21
CA TYR A 106 1.67 13.00 5.32
C TYR A 106 1.05 12.67 3.97
N ASP A 107 1.25 13.50 2.95
CA ASP A 107 0.66 13.28 1.62
C ASP A 107 1.54 12.42 0.71
N GLY A 108 2.80 12.13 1.10
CA GLY A 108 3.68 11.22 0.37
C GLY A 108 3.16 9.79 0.39
N LEU A 109 3.14 9.14 -0.77
CA LEU A 109 2.78 7.73 -0.88
C LEU A 109 4.04 6.88 -0.65
N GLY A 110 3.96 5.90 0.24
CA GLY A 110 5.08 5.03 0.61
C GLY A 110 5.17 4.82 2.12
N SER A 111 6.04 3.92 2.57
CA SER A 111 6.11 3.50 3.99
C SER A 111 6.81 4.49 4.92
N GLY A 112 7.60 5.41 4.39
CA GLY A 112 8.61 6.17 5.15
C GLY A 112 8.13 6.94 6.40
N TYR A 113 6.85 7.37 6.45
CA TYR A 113 6.30 7.95 7.67
C TYR A 113 5.84 6.88 8.66
N ALA A 114 5.21 5.82 8.18
CA ALA A 114 4.83 4.69 9.01
C ALA A 114 6.07 4.01 9.62
N ASP A 115 7.15 3.86 8.84
CA ASP A 115 8.43 3.32 9.32
C ASP A 115 9.00 4.17 10.46
N LEU A 116 8.91 5.49 10.36
CA LEU A 116 9.30 6.38 11.46
C LEU A 116 8.53 6.09 12.75
N LEU A 117 7.20 5.92 12.65
CA LEU A 117 6.37 5.65 13.82
C LEU A 117 6.68 4.29 14.45
N ILE A 118 6.85 3.26 13.61
CA ILE A 118 6.98 1.86 14.01
C ILE A 118 8.41 1.50 14.40
N ASP A 119 9.39 1.90 13.58
CA ASP A 119 10.75 1.37 13.66
C ASP A 119 11.73 2.34 14.37
N GLU A 120 11.28 3.57 14.67
CA GLU A 120 12.09 4.55 15.38
C GLU A 120 11.37 5.15 16.61
N LEU A 121 10.21 5.78 16.45
CA LEU A 121 9.54 6.51 17.54
C LEU A 121 8.97 5.58 18.62
N LEU A 122 8.18 4.57 18.26
CA LEU A 122 7.53 3.68 19.21
C LEU A 122 8.53 2.90 20.07
N PRO A 123 9.61 2.30 19.51
CA PRO A 123 10.63 1.64 20.32
C PRO A 123 11.29 2.56 21.36
N ASP A 124 11.55 3.82 20.99
CA ASP A 124 12.14 4.78 21.92
C ASP A 124 11.17 5.18 23.05
N ILE A 125 9.88 5.40 22.72
CA ILE A 125 8.83 5.66 23.72
C ILE A 125 8.76 4.52 24.73
N MET A 126 8.70 3.29 24.24
CA MET A 126 8.59 2.10 25.11
C MET A 126 9.85 1.91 25.98
N ALA A 127 11.03 2.11 25.43
CA ALA A 127 12.28 1.92 26.15
C ALA A 127 12.56 3.04 27.19
N GLU A 128 12.33 4.30 26.82
CA GLU A 128 12.75 5.44 27.65
C GLU A 128 11.64 5.97 28.56
N LEU A 129 10.38 5.95 28.11
CA LEU A 129 9.27 6.58 28.84
C LEU A 129 8.34 5.58 29.51
N LEU A 130 8.20 4.39 28.96
CA LEU A 130 7.26 3.35 29.41
C LEU A 130 7.94 2.01 29.68
N PRO A 131 9.05 1.98 30.45
CA PRO A 131 9.71 0.73 30.79
C PRO A 131 8.76 -0.17 31.61
N GLY A 132 8.61 -1.41 31.21
CA GLY A 132 7.69 -2.37 31.82
C GLY A 132 6.30 -2.42 31.23
N TYR A 133 5.98 -1.56 30.27
CA TYR A 133 4.81 -1.70 29.41
C TYR A 133 5.18 -2.43 28.12
N ALA A 134 4.21 -3.09 27.48
CA ALA A 134 4.41 -3.78 26.21
C ALA A 134 3.26 -3.48 25.24
N VAL A 135 3.62 -3.18 23.98
CA VAL A 135 2.67 -3.12 22.89
C VAL A 135 2.48 -4.55 22.36
N ASP A 136 1.23 -4.91 22.11
CA ASP A 136 0.90 -6.20 21.51
C ASP A 136 1.51 -6.30 20.10
N PRO A 137 2.23 -7.37 19.75
CA PRO A 137 2.89 -7.48 18.44
C PRO A 137 1.89 -7.74 17.29
N SER A 138 0.63 -8.06 17.60
CA SER A 138 -0.37 -8.36 16.58
C SER A 138 -0.79 -7.09 15.82
N PRO A 139 -0.76 -7.09 14.49
CA PRO A 139 -1.27 -5.95 13.70
C PRO A 139 -2.77 -5.67 13.93
N GLU A 140 -3.50 -6.63 14.51
CA GLU A 140 -4.88 -6.45 14.95
C GLU A 140 -5.03 -5.47 16.12
N MET A 141 -3.94 -5.15 16.81
CA MET A 141 -3.95 -4.30 18.01
C MET A 141 -3.45 -2.87 17.73
N HIS A 142 -3.35 -2.48 16.44
CA HIS A 142 -2.81 -1.17 16.07
C HIS A 142 -3.76 -0.38 15.18
N GLN A 143 -3.97 0.89 15.57
CA GLN A 143 -4.83 1.85 14.90
C GLN A 143 -4.08 3.14 14.61
N ILE A 144 -4.43 3.81 13.51
CA ILE A 144 -3.91 5.13 13.16
C ILE A 144 -5.06 6.02 12.65
N ASN A 145 -5.10 7.26 13.12
CA ASN A 145 -6.17 8.23 12.79
C ASN A 145 -5.58 9.51 12.19
N GLY A 146 -6.36 10.18 11.37
CA GLY A 146 -5.98 11.49 10.88
C GLY A 146 -7.05 12.20 10.08
N CYS A 147 -6.84 13.51 9.88
CA CYS A 147 -7.71 14.37 9.11
C CYS A 147 -6.94 15.01 7.96
N SER A 148 -7.58 15.19 6.79
CA SER A 148 -6.98 15.85 5.64
C SER A 148 -5.73 15.11 5.14
N SER A 149 -4.59 15.78 5.06
CA SER A 149 -3.28 15.12 4.83
C SER A 149 -3.01 14.03 5.87
N GLY A 150 -3.40 14.22 7.14
CA GLY A 150 -3.33 13.19 8.17
C GLY A 150 -4.21 11.98 7.86
N GLY A 151 -5.35 12.19 7.19
CA GLY A 151 -6.26 11.12 6.76
C GLY A 151 -5.66 10.22 5.69
N ILE A 152 -5.07 10.79 4.64
CA ILE A 152 -4.36 9.98 3.65
C ILE A 152 -3.11 9.33 4.24
N CYS A 153 -2.41 10.01 5.16
CA CYS A 153 -1.28 9.44 5.90
C CYS A 153 -1.71 8.18 6.68
N ALA A 154 -2.82 8.23 7.40
CA ALA A 154 -3.35 7.11 8.16
C ALA A 154 -3.75 5.95 7.23
N TRP A 155 -4.42 6.23 6.12
CA TRP A 155 -4.73 5.21 5.11
C TRP A 155 -3.46 4.59 4.53
N ASN A 156 -2.50 5.42 4.12
CA ASN A 156 -1.24 4.97 3.51
C ASN A 156 -0.38 4.16 4.49
N ALA A 157 -0.38 4.49 5.79
CA ALA A 157 0.28 3.69 6.82
C ALA A 157 -0.32 2.29 6.92
N CYS A 158 -1.66 2.17 6.94
CA CYS A 158 -2.33 0.86 6.88
C CYS A 158 -2.05 0.13 5.56
N TRP A 159 -1.90 0.86 4.46
CA TRP A 159 -1.66 0.30 3.14
C TRP A 159 -0.23 -0.26 3.00
N GLU A 160 0.78 0.50 3.34
CA GLU A 160 2.18 0.12 3.18
C GLU A 160 2.71 -0.77 4.32
N ARG A 161 2.26 -0.52 5.56
CA ARG A 161 2.66 -1.28 6.75
C ARG A 161 1.46 -2.04 7.34
N ASN A 162 0.79 -2.84 6.48
CA ASN A 162 -0.31 -3.72 6.88
C ASN A 162 0.12 -4.86 7.81
N ASP A 163 1.44 -5.10 7.88
CA ASP A 163 2.10 -5.93 8.88
C ASP A 163 2.03 -5.34 10.29
N PHE A 164 1.74 -4.04 10.41
CA PHE A 164 1.61 -3.35 11.69
C PHE A 164 0.22 -2.71 11.86
N PHE A 165 -0.27 -1.86 10.95
CA PHE A 165 -1.56 -1.18 11.07
C PHE A 165 -2.67 -1.87 10.29
N ARG A 166 -3.83 -2.12 10.95
CA ARG A 166 -5.03 -2.67 10.29
C ARG A 166 -6.31 -1.89 10.52
N ARG A 167 -6.27 -0.82 11.30
CA ARG A 167 -7.43 0.03 11.62
C ARG A 167 -7.11 1.49 11.39
N CYS A 168 -8.01 2.21 10.72
CA CYS A 168 -7.85 3.66 10.56
C CYS A 168 -9.17 4.43 10.61
N LEU A 169 -9.12 5.61 11.26
CA LEU A 169 -10.11 6.67 11.11
C LEU A 169 -9.51 7.73 10.18
N ILE A 170 -10.20 8.03 9.09
CA ILE A 170 -9.77 9.02 8.11
C ILE A 170 -10.87 10.08 7.90
N ASN A 171 -10.64 11.25 8.43
CA ASN A 171 -11.57 12.38 8.33
C ASN A 171 -11.18 13.27 7.15
N SER A 172 -12.11 13.58 6.24
CA SER A 172 -11.85 14.42 5.06
C SER A 172 -10.50 14.10 4.37
N PRO A 173 -10.21 12.81 4.02
CA PRO A 173 -8.86 12.40 3.59
C PRO A 173 -8.47 13.05 2.27
N THR A 174 -7.20 13.41 2.12
CA THR A 174 -6.65 14.03 0.91
C THR A 174 -6.42 12.98 -0.19
N PHE A 175 -7.48 12.38 -0.70
CA PHE A 175 -7.43 11.54 -1.92
C PHE A 175 -7.41 12.37 -3.21
N SER A 176 -7.06 13.63 -3.11
CA SER A 176 -6.86 14.56 -4.23
C SER A 176 -5.43 14.49 -4.76
N SER A 177 -5.16 15.16 -5.90
CA SER A 177 -3.84 15.11 -6.56
C SER A 177 -2.76 15.95 -5.87
N PHE A 178 -2.86 16.15 -4.55
CA PHE A 178 -1.94 16.97 -3.78
C PHE A 178 -0.49 16.48 -3.89
N ARG A 179 -0.29 15.17 -3.74
CA ARG A 179 0.97 14.43 -4.00
C ARG A 179 0.69 13.05 -4.58
N GLY A 180 -0.24 12.97 -5.55
CA GLY A 180 -0.61 11.69 -6.16
C GLY A 180 -1.63 10.88 -5.35
N GLY A 181 -2.25 11.46 -4.31
CA GLY A 181 -3.25 10.79 -3.48
C GLY A 181 -4.47 10.28 -4.25
N ASP A 182 -4.82 10.92 -5.36
CA ASP A 182 -5.86 10.52 -6.31
C ASP A 182 -5.60 9.14 -6.92
N SER A 183 -4.35 8.70 -7.03
CA SER A 183 -4.00 7.37 -7.51
C SER A 183 -4.48 6.25 -6.58
N MET A 184 -4.62 6.51 -5.27
CA MET A 184 -5.02 5.51 -4.27
C MET A 184 -6.40 4.93 -4.54
N THR A 185 -7.36 5.73 -5.02
CA THR A 185 -8.71 5.25 -5.35
C THR A 185 -8.73 4.26 -6.51
N VAL A 186 -7.75 4.35 -7.41
CA VAL A 186 -7.53 3.39 -8.49
C VAL A 186 -6.77 2.16 -7.98
N LEU A 187 -5.72 2.36 -7.16
CA LEU A 187 -4.91 1.27 -6.61
C LEU A 187 -5.73 0.35 -5.70
N MET A 188 -6.64 0.91 -4.88
CA MET A 188 -7.57 0.12 -4.05
C MET A 188 -8.37 -0.91 -4.86
N ARG A 189 -8.69 -0.60 -6.14
CA ARG A 189 -9.44 -1.50 -7.03
C ARG A 189 -8.59 -2.59 -7.66
N LYS A 190 -7.29 -2.35 -7.80
CA LYS A 190 -6.37 -3.20 -8.57
C LYS A 190 -5.53 -4.13 -7.72
N TYR A 191 -5.22 -3.73 -6.49
CA TYR A 191 -4.48 -4.58 -5.57
C TYR A 191 -5.36 -5.65 -4.94
N GLU A 192 -4.75 -6.77 -4.59
CA GLU A 192 -5.35 -7.70 -3.63
C GLU A 192 -5.70 -6.91 -2.36
N PRO A 193 -6.97 -6.95 -1.90
CA PRO A 193 -7.38 -6.18 -0.77
C PRO A 193 -6.57 -6.50 0.48
N ARG A 194 -6.01 -5.48 1.08
CA ARG A 194 -5.26 -5.59 2.32
C ARG A 194 -6.21 -5.72 3.50
N LEU A 195 -5.76 -6.29 4.62
CA LEU A 195 -6.56 -6.43 5.83
C LEU A 195 -6.66 -5.09 6.55
N ILE A 196 -7.59 -4.24 6.11
CA ILE A 196 -7.82 -2.90 6.66
C ILE A 196 -9.30 -2.74 6.99
N ARG A 197 -9.59 -2.30 8.23
CA ARG A 197 -10.89 -1.80 8.65
C ARG A 197 -10.83 -0.29 8.74
N CYS A 198 -11.66 0.40 7.97
CA CYS A 198 -11.62 1.86 7.82
C CYS A 198 -12.93 2.51 8.27
N PHE A 199 -12.83 3.64 8.99
CA PHE A 199 -13.93 4.55 9.21
C PHE A 199 -13.61 5.86 8.50
N MET A 200 -14.40 6.26 7.52
CA MET A 200 -14.16 7.43 6.68
C MET A 200 -15.30 8.44 6.83
N THR A 201 -14.96 9.72 6.89
CA THR A 201 -15.94 10.81 6.93
C THR A 201 -15.59 11.90 5.92
N VAL A 202 -16.60 12.64 5.46
CA VAL A 202 -16.43 13.82 4.61
C VAL A 202 -17.66 14.75 4.71
N GLY A 203 -17.46 16.05 4.51
CA GLY A 203 -18.54 17.01 4.35
C GLY A 203 -18.92 17.19 2.87
N THR A 204 -20.21 17.53 2.57
CA THR A 204 -20.61 17.84 1.18
C THR A 204 -20.06 19.17 0.69
N ASP A 205 -19.76 20.11 1.61
CA ASP A 205 -19.12 21.41 1.34
C ASP A 205 -17.63 21.38 1.72
N ASP A 206 -17.00 20.21 1.58
CA ASP A 206 -15.58 20.03 1.81
C ASP A 206 -14.74 20.84 0.81
N MET A 207 -13.44 20.85 0.98
CA MET A 207 -12.51 21.69 0.24
C MET A 207 -12.53 21.39 -1.26
N GLU A 208 -12.46 22.46 -2.07
CA GLU A 208 -12.24 22.39 -3.51
C GLU A 208 -11.14 23.39 -3.89
N ASN A 209 -10.16 22.94 -4.63
CA ASN A 209 -9.05 23.76 -5.12
C ASN A 209 -8.39 23.14 -6.36
N SER A 210 -7.22 23.66 -6.77
CA SER A 210 -6.48 23.18 -7.94
C SER A 210 -6.02 21.72 -7.85
N SER A 211 -6.03 21.11 -6.66
CA SER A 211 -5.64 19.70 -6.46
C SER A 211 -6.82 18.74 -6.54
N GLY A 212 -8.04 19.23 -6.51
CA GLY A 212 -9.26 18.43 -6.62
C GLY A 212 -10.39 18.90 -5.71
N ASN A 213 -11.44 18.08 -5.66
CA ASN A 213 -12.61 18.26 -4.79
C ASN A 213 -12.67 17.12 -3.78
N TRP A 214 -12.47 17.42 -2.49
CA TRP A 214 -12.37 16.40 -1.43
C TRP A 214 -13.62 15.53 -1.29
N TYR A 215 -14.81 16.11 -1.49
CA TYR A 215 -16.06 15.35 -1.44
C TYR A 215 -16.15 14.33 -2.59
N LEU A 216 -15.87 14.75 -3.83
CA LEU A 216 -15.91 13.84 -4.98
C LEU A 216 -14.84 12.75 -4.89
N GLU A 217 -13.65 13.08 -4.40
CA GLU A 217 -12.59 12.09 -4.19
C GLU A 217 -12.94 11.09 -3.08
N ALA A 218 -13.61 11.54 -2.02
CA ALA A 218 -14.11 10.65 -0.97
C ALA A 218 -15.21 9.71 -1.51
N LEU A 219 -16.10 10.18 -2.39
CA LEU A 219 -17.07 9.32 -3.08
C LEU A 219 -16.38 8.30 -4.00
N SER A 220 -15.29 8.71 -4.67
CA SER A 220 -14.47 7.80 -5.49
C SER A 220 -13.82 6.72 -4.61
N ALA A 221 -13.31 7.10 -3.44
CA ALA A 221 -12.75 6.17 -2.45
C ALA A 221 -13.82 5.21 -1.90
N ASP A 222 -15.02 5.70 -1.56
CA ASP A 222 -16.15 4.86 -1.15
C ASP A 222 -16.47 3.79 -2.20
N ALA A 223 -16.60 4.22 -3.46
CA ALA A 223 -16.85 3.31 -4.57
C ALA A 223 -15.70 2.30 -4.77
N ALA A 224 -14.44 2.69 -4.51
CA ALA A 224 -13.28 1.80 -4.61
C ALA A 224 -13.24 0.79 -3.48
N LEU A 225 -13.44 1.22 -2.23
CA LEU A 225 -13.49 0.34 -1.05
C LEU A 225 -14.61 -0.69 -1.17
N LYS A 226 -15.79 -0.26 -1.64
CA LYS A 226 -16.92 -1.15 -1.90
C LYS A 226 -16.62 -2.19 -2.97
N TYR A 227 -16.05 -1.76 -4.11
CA TYR A 227 -15.66 -2.64 -5.21
C TYR A 227 -14.65 -3.69 -4.79
N ALA A 228 -13.65 -3.28 -4.01
CA ALA A 228 -12.57 -4.14 -3.54
C ALA A 228 -12.95 -5.02 -2.33
N GLY A 229 -14.14 -4.85 -1.75
CA GLY A 229 -14.64 -5.68 -0.65
C GLY A 229 -14.03 -5.35 0.71
N TYR A 230 -13.51 -4.14 0.91
CA TYR A 230 -12.97 -3.71 2.20
C TYR A 230 -14.05 -3.67 3.29
N GLU A 231 -13.63 -3.87 4.53
CA GLU A 231 -14.46 -3.65 5.70
C GLU A 231 -14.37 -2.19 6.12
N TYR A 232 -15.39 -1.40 5.79
CA TYR A 232 -15.38 0.03 6.06
C TYR A 232 -16.75 0.59 6.41
N ARG A 233 -16.75 1.77 7.03
CA ARG A 233 -17.92 2.62 7.22
C ARG A 233 -17.62 4.00 6.66
N PHE A 234 -18.56 4.55 5.91
CA PHE A 234 -18.47 5.88 5.34
C PHE A 234 -19.62 6.76 5.82
N MET A 235 -19.31 7.95 6.32
CA MET A 235 -20.29 8.93 6.77
C MET A 235 -20.11 10.25 6.01
N VAL A 236 -21.21 10.77 5.49
CA VAL A 236 -21.27 12.06 4.80
C VAL A 236 -22.06 13.04 5.65
N PHE A 237 -21.49 14.20 5.90
CA PHE A 237 -22.12 15.30 6.64
C PHE A 237 -22.67 16.33 5.66
N GLN A 238 -23.99 16.45 5.63
CA GLN A 238 -24.66 17.46 4.78
C GLN A 238 -24.26 18.86 5.22
N ASP A 239 -23.89 19.73 4.24
CA ASP A 239 -23.38 21.09 4.44
C ASP A 239 -22.12 21.18 5.33
N GLY A 240 -21.49 20.03 5.60
CA GLY A 240 -20.25 19.92 6.38
C GLY A 240 -19.05 20.41 5.57
N LYS A 241 -18.21 21.21 6.23
CA LYS A 241 -16.95 21.72 5.66
C LYS A 241 -15.80 20.78 5.94
N HIS A 242 -14.62 21.15 5.44
CA HIS A 242 -13.38 20.40 5.61
C HIS A 242 -13.08 20.07 7.08
N GLY A 243 -12.90 18.79 7.38
CA GLY A 243 -12.63 18.29 8.73
C GLY A 243 -13.84 18.42 9.67
N VAL A 244 -15.07 18.45 9.17
CA VAL A 244 -16.31 18.64 9.95
C VAL A 244 -16.45 17.70 11.15
N SER A 245 -15.90 16.50 11.08
CA SER A 245 -15.96 15.48 12.14
C SER A 245 -14.67 15.36 12.95
N ALA A 246 -13.63 16.12 12.58
CA ALA A 246 -12.34 16.08 13.25
C ALA A 246 -12.48 16.64 14.69
N GLY A 247 -12.11 15.84 15.69
CA GLY A 247 -12.26 16.20 17.10
C GLY A 247 -13.69 16.12 17.66
N ASP A 248 -14.70 15.70 16.87
CA ASP A 248 -16.05 15.49 17.38
C ASP A 248 -16.10 14.22 18.28
N PRO A 249 -16.42 14.37 19.59
CA PRO A 249 -16.43 13.22 20.52
C PRO A 249 -17.40 12.10 20.11
N THR A 250 -18.54 12.45 19.51
CA THR A 250 -19.54 11.47 19.06
C THR A 250 -18.97 10.59 17.94
N ILE A 251 -18.29 11.23 16.98
CA ILE A 251 -17.67 10.52 15.86
C ILE A 251 -16.46 9.71 16.31
N GLN A 252 -15.69 10.23 17.25
CA GLN A 252 -14.59 9.49 17.86
C GLN A 252 -15.07 8.21 18.55
N GLU A 253 -16.13 8.31 19.38
CA GLU A 253 -16.71 7.12 20.03
C GLU A 253 -17.27 6.13 19.02
N GLU A 254 -18.05 6.60 18.05
CA GLU A 254 -18.65 5.76 17.02
C GLU A 254 -17.59 5.06 16.17
N SER A 255 -16.52 5.77 15.82
CA SER A 255 -15.39 5.21 15.06
C SER A 255 -14.64 4.15 15.87
N LEU A 256 -14.36 4.41 17.15
CA LEU A 256 -13.68 3.44 18.02
C LEU A 256 -14.53 2.18 18.18
N ARG A 257 -15.83 2.31 18.47
CA ARG A 257 -16.75 1.15 18.58
C ARG A 257 -16.82 0.35 17.27
N TYR A 258 -16.81 1.02 16.10
CA TYR A 258 -16.81 0.34 14.81
C TYR A 258 -15.47 -0.34 14.51
N LEU A 259 -14.36 0.38 14.69
CA LEU A 259 -13.02 -0.12 14.35
C LEU A 259 -12.61 -1.29 15.25
N TRP A 260 -13.05 -1.31 16.52
CA TRP A 260 -12.72 -2.34 17.49
C TRP A 260 -13.86 -3.33 17.75
N LYS A 261 -14.95 -3.29 16.96
CA LYS A 261 -16.02 -4.29 17.10
C LYS A 261 -15.43 -5.70 17.01
N ASP A 262 -15.87 -6.57 17.89
CA ASP A 262 -15.48 -7.99 17.95
C ASP A 262 -13.96 -8.24 18.01
N TRP A 263 -13.18 -7.26 18.51
CA TRP A 263 -11.72 -7.30 18.52
C TRP A 263 -11.14 -8.54 19.22
N GLN A 264 -11.87 -9.15 20.13
CA GLN A 264 -11.46 -10.35 20.89
C GLN A 264 -11.67 -11.64 20.11
N ILE A 265 -12.48 -11.63 19.05
CA ILE A 265 -13.00 -12.85 18.41
C ILE A 265 -12.72 -12.88 16.91
N VAL A 266 -12.86 -11.74 16.24
CA VAL A 266 -12.83 -11.66 14.78
C VAL A 266 -11.70 -10.72 14.31
N PRO A 267 -10.69 -11.24 13.59
CA PRO A 267 -9.67 -10.39 12.99
C PRO A 267 -10.27 -9.50 11.89
N VAL A 268 -9.58 -8.43 11.56
CA VAL A 268 -9.91 -7.59 10.40
C VAL A 268 -9.85 -8.44 9.14
N GLY A 269 -10.90 -8.42 8.36
CA GLY A 269 -11.04 -9.26 7.17
C GLY A 269 -11.53 -8.51 5.95
N ASN A 270 -11.53 -9.21 4.82
CA ASN A 270 -12.11 -8.78 3.56
C ASN A 270 -13.27 -9.71 3.19
N LYS A 271 -14.20 -9.18 2.39
CA LYS A 271 -15.36 -9.95 1.90
C LYS A 271 -15.03 -10.84 0.68
N GLY A 272 -13.80 -10.86 0.23
CA GLY A 272 -13.33 -11.57 -0.95
C GLY A 272 -12.50 -10.67 -1.86
N TYR A 273 -12.13 -11.20 -3.02
CA TYR A 273 -11.38 -10.45 -4.02
C TYR A 273 -12.30 -9.81 -5.06
N PRO A 274 -11.93 -8.62 -5.60
CA PRO A 274 -12.66 -8.04 -6.73
C PRO A 274 -12.57 -8.96 -7.96
N PRO A 275 -13.54 -8.89 -8.89
CA PRO A 275 -13.70 -9.90 -9.96
C PRO A 275 -12.43 -10.17 -10.77
N ARG A 276 -11.67 -9.14 -11.15
CA ARG A 276 -10.47 -9.32 -11.97
C ARG A 276 -9.33 -10.03 -11.24
N ILE A 277 -9.23 -9.84 -9.93
CA ILE A 277 -8.28 -10.58 -9.08
C ILE A 277 -8.77 -12.00 -8.87
N ALA A 278 -10.07 -12.16 -8.60
CA ALA A 278 -10.70 -13.47 -8.42
C ALA A 278 -10.65 -14.37 -9.67
N ASP A 279 -10.46 -13.79 -10.87
CA ASP A 279 -10.19 -14.55 -12.09
C ASP A 279 -8.80 -15.20 -12.13
N ILE A 280 -7.89 -14.76 -11.26
CA ILE A 280 -6.47 -15.19 -11.28
C ILE A 280 -6.09 -15.94 -10.01
N VAL A 281 -6.50 -15.42 -8.84
CA VAL A 281 -6.08 -15.94 -7.52
C VAL A 281 -7.25 -16.02 -6.55
N THR A 282 -7.06 -16.80 -5.48
CA THR A 282 -8.01 -16.92 -4.37
C THR A 282 -7.30 -16.70 -3.04
N ILE A 283 -8.05 -16.30 -2.01
CA ILE A 283 -7.53 -16.06 -0.65
C ILE A 283 -6.98 -17.37 -0.03
N GLU A 284 -7.61 -18.49 -0.33
CA GLU A 284 -7.25 -19.79 0.22
C GLU A 284 -5.92 -20.34 -0.29
N LYS A 285 -5.37 -19.72 -1.33
CA LYS A 285 -4.08 -20.10 -1.92
C LYS A 285 -3.12 -18.90 -1.89
N PRO A 286 -2.52 -18.60 -0.73
CA PRO A 286 -1.56 -17.51 -0.59
C PRO A 286 -0.23 -17.82 -1.30
N TRP A 287 0.67 -16.84 -1.35
CA TRP A 287 2.05 -17.06 -1.74
C TRP A 287 2.77 -17.95 -0.72
N GLU A 288 3.58 -18.87 -1.21
CA GLU A 288 4.47 -19.72 -0.45
C GLU A 288 5.91 -19.46 -0.89
N GLU A 289 6.79 -19.22 0.08
CA GLU A 289 8.23 -19.17 -0.20
C GLU A 289 8.73 -20.56 -0.57
N THR A 290 9.63 -20.66 -1.54
CA THR A 290 10.18 -21.94 -2.01
C THR A 290 11.71 -21.92 -1.91
N ASP A 291 12.30 -23.08 -1.66
CA ASP A 291 13.75 -23.32 -1.66
C ASP A 291 14.36 -23.52 -3.05
N ARG A 292 13.57 -23.34 -4.10
CA ARG A 292 14.03 -23.44 -5.49
C ARG A 292 15.17 -22.43 -5.75
N SER A 293 16.22 -22.89 -6.40
CA SER A 293 17.42 -22.07 -6.67
C SER A 293 17.29 -21.12 -7.86
N GLY A 294 16.13 -21.07 -8.54
CA GLY A 294 15.89 -20.20 -9.70
C GLY A 294 14.46 -20.25 -10.20
N MET A 295 14.11 -19.30 -11.04
CA MET A 295 12.80 -19.24 -11.70
C MET A 295 12.58 -20.45 -12.63
N PRO A 296 11.31 -20.84 -12.91
CA PRO A 296 11.01 -21.82 -13.96
C PRO A 296 11.55 -21.37 -15.31
N GLU A 297 11.87 -22.35 -16.17
CA GLU A 297 12.22 -22.08 -17.55
C GLU A 297 11.04 -21.39 -18.25
N LYS A 298 11.29 -20.24 -18.89
CA LYS A 298 10.26 -19.53 -19.65
C LYS A 298 9.99 -20.21 -20.99
N THR A 299 8.78 -20.00 -21.52
CA THR A 299 8.42 -20.46 -22.85
C THR A 299 9.43 -19.97 -23.88
N PRO A 300 9.96 -20.86 -24.77
CA PRO A 300 10.96 -20.47 -25.76
C PRO A 300 10.49 -19.31 -26.65
N CYS A 301 11.33 -18.30 -26.78
CA CYS A 301 11.11 -17.13 -27.62
C CYS A 301 12.18 -17.12 -28.75
N PRO A 302 11.80 -17.04 -30.04
CA PRO A 302 12.76 -17.01 -31.15
C PRO A 302 13.48 -15.66 -31.32
N TYR A 303 13.14 -14.69 -30.44
CA TYR A 303 13.78 -13.37 -30.40
C TYR A 303 14.71 -13.30 -29.19
N THR A 304 15.82 -12.58 -29.37
CA THR A 304 16.79 -12.33 -28.31
C THR A 304 17.04 -10.83 -28.14
N ALA A 305 17.60 -10.43 -27.02
CA ALA A 305 17.89 -9.05 -26.70
C ALA A 305 19.42 -8.79 -26.71
N ASN A 306 19.81 -7.61 -27.20
CA ASN A 306 21.15 -7.07 -27.07
C ASN A 306 21.07 -5.56 -26.78
N GLY A 307 21.17 -5.19 -25.51
CA GLY A 307 20.93 -3.81 -25.07
C GLY A 307 19.51 -3.38 -25.47
N ARG A 308 19.40 -2.34 -26.29
CA ARG A 308 18.10 -1.82 -26.78
C ARG A 308 17.55 -2.58 -27.99
N GLN A 309 18.33 -3.48 -28.57
CA GLN A 309 17.99 -4.16 -29.81
C GLN A 309 17.30 -5.49 -29.56
N ILE A 310 16.30 -5.78 -30.38
CA ILE A 310 15.64 -7.09 -30.49
C ILE A 310 16.16 -7.75 -31.78
N LEU A 311 16.67 -8.96 -31.62
CA LEU A 311 17.25 -9.73 -32.71
C LEU A 311 16.43 -11.00 -32.99
N ARG A 312 16.40 -11.42 -34.27
CA ARG A 312 15.98 -12.75 -34.72
C ARG A 312 17.04 -13.29 -35.64
N ASP A 313 17.46 -14.51 -35.38
CA ASP A 313 18.54 -15.20 -36.18
C ASP A 313 19.80 -14.31 -36.33
N GLY A 314 20.17 -13.58 -35.23
CA GLY A 314 21.31 -12.70 -35.20
C GLY A 314 21.16 -11.36 -35.95
N ARG A 315 19.99 -11.06 -36.50
CA ARG A 315 19.68 -9.81 -37.22
C ARG A 315 18.82 -8.91 -36.32
N VAL A 316 19.12 -7.62 -36.27
CA VAL A 316 18.29 -6.62 -35.59
C VAL A 316 16.97 -6.47 -36.34
N VAL A 317 15.85 -6.70 -35.64
CA VAL A 317 14.48 -6.59 -36.20
C VAL A 317 13.69 -5.45 -35.57
N ALA A 318 14.10 -4.93 -34.39
CA ALA A 318 13.49 -3.76 -33.75
C ALA A 318 14.44 -3.17 -32.69
N GLU A 319 14.06 -1.97 -32.20
CA GLU A 319 14.72 -1.31 -31.05
C GLU A 319 13.68 -0.74 -30.09
N LEU A 320 14.00 -0.78 -28.77
CA LEU A 320 13.23 -0.13 -27.70
C LEU A 320 13.87 1.22 -27.29
N PRO A 321 13.09 2.10 -26.62
CA PRO A 321 13.62 3.33 -26.05
C PRO A 321 14.47 3.12 -24.77
N GLY A 322 14.58 1.89 -24.26
CA GLY A 322 15.41 1.44 -23.13
C GLY A 322 15.98 0.06 -23.40
N ASN A 323 16.86 -0.44 -22.51
CA ASN A 323 17.40 -1.78 -22.61
C ASN A 323 16.31 -2.83 -22.48
N VAL A 324 16.31 -3.83 -23.36
CA VAL A 324 15.36 -4.94 -23.31
C VAL A 324 15.77 -5.87 -22.17
N SER A 325 14.89 -6.02 -21.19
CA SER A 325 15.10 -6.91 -20.05
C SER A 325 14.52 -8.29 -20.26
N ASP A 326 13.39 -8.38 -20.97
CA ASP A 326 12.70 -9.64 -21.18
C ASP A 326 11.80 -9.60 -22.42
N LEU A 327 11.56 -10.78 -23.00
CA LEU A 327 10.77 -10.99 -24.21
C LEU A 327 9.84 -12.18 -24.03
N THR A 328 8.58 -12.04 -24.41
CA THR A 328 7.63 -13.15 -24.45
C THR A 328 6.68 -13.03 -25.65
N LEU A 329 6.25 -14.16 -26.18
CA LEU A 329 5.24 -14.20 -27.26
C LEU A 329 3.83 -14.15 -26.67
N SER A 330 2.87 -13.60 -27.44
CA SER A 330 1.44 -13.83 -27.17
C SER A 330 1.11 -15.33 -27.27
N SER A 331 0.00 -15.73 -26.66
CA SER A 331 -0.45 -17.12 -26.67
C SER A 331 -0.66 -17.66 -28.10
N ASP A 332 -1.11 -16.82 -29.02
CA ASP A 332 -1.29 -17.11 -30.45
C ASP A 332 -0.02 -16.94 -31.30
N LYS A 333 1.10 -16.48 -30.69
CA LYS A 333 2.40 -16.24 -31.35
C LYS A 333 2.40 -15.13 -32.42
N TRP A 334 1.36 -14.30 -32.50
CA TRP A 334 1.27 -13.19 -33.46
C TRP A 334 1.80 -11.85 -32.93
N ARG A 335 2.13 -11.80 -31.63
CA ARG A 335 2.71 -10.62 -30.99
C ARG A 335 3.96 -10.99 -30.22
N LEU A 336 4.91 -10.07 -30.22
CA LEU A 336 6.05 -10.09 -29.31
C LEU A 336 5.85 -8.99 -28.28
N TYR A 337 5.88 -9.35 -27.00
CA TYR A 337 5.96 -8.40 -25.90
C TYR A 337 7.41 -8.21 -25.49
N ALA A 338 7.79 -6.96 -25.24
CA ALA A 338 9.14 -6.58 -24.85
C ALA A 338 9.13 -5.63 -23.68
N ALA A 339 9.83 -6.00 -22.60
CA ALA A 339 9.95 -5.25 -21.38
C ALA A 339 11.25 -4.46 -21.31
N THR A 340 11.24 -3.39 -20.53
CA THR A 340 12.42 -2.61 -20.16
C THR A 340 12.24 -2.05 -18.74
N PRO A 341 13.26 -2.08 -17.87
CA PRO A 341 13.21 -1.51 -16.54
C PRO A 341 13.26 0.03 -16.54
N GLU A 342 13.60 0.65 -17.66
CA GLU A 342 13.85 2.09 -17.80
C GLU A 342 12.61 2.88 -18.24
N ARG A 343 11.50 2.22 -18.55
CA ARG A 343 10.26 2.85 -19.04
C ARG A 343 9.03 2.22 -18.42
N ARG A 344 8.03 3.03 -18.13
CA ARG A 344 6.76 2.59 -17.53
C ARG A 344 5.85 1.79 -18.47
N PHE A 345 6.33 1.40 -19.64
CA PHE A 345 5.55 0.66 -20.61
C PHE A 345 6.18 -0.69 -20.91
N VAL A 346 5.34 -1.72 -21.07
CA VAL A 346 5.69 -2.89 -21.82
C VAL A 346 5.26 -2.66 -23.28
N TYR A 347 6.15 -2.92 -24.21
CA TYR A 347 5.89 -2.69 -25.63
C TYR A 347 5.42 -3.99 -26.31
N ALA A 348 4.61 -3.85 -27.36
CA ALA A 348 4.20 -4.96 -28.21
C ALA A 348 4.53 -4.65 -29.68
N PHE A 349 4.80 -5.73 -30.42
CA PHE A 349 5.04 -5.71 -31.85
C PHE A 349 4.17 -6.76 -32.51
N ALA A 350 3.64 -6.45 -33.70
CA ALA A 350 3.07 -7.46 -34.57
C ALA A 350 4.17 -8.28 -35.23
N ILE A 351 4.00 -9.60 -35.31
CA ILE A 351 4.94 -10.50 -35.96
C ILE A 351 4.43 -10.79 -37.38
N ARG A 352 5.25 -10.48 -38.37
CA ARG A 352 4.95 -10.83 -39.78
C ARG A 352 5.25 -12.29 -40.07
N PRO A 353 4.70 -12.87 -41.15
CA PRO A 353 4.96 -14.27 -41.52
C PRO A 353 6.43 -14.61 -41.72
N ASP A 354 7.26 -13.65 -42.14
CA ASP A 354 8.71 -13.80 -42.27
C ASP A 354 9.48 -13.64 -40.96
N GLY A 355 8.74 -13.34 -39.87
CA GLY A 355 9.30 -13.11 -38.52
C GLY A 355 9.90 -11.74 -38.30
N THR A 356 9.77 -10.81 -39.21
CA THR A 356 10.08 -9.40 -38.94
C THR A 356 9.00 -8.79 -38.06
N LEU A 357 9.36 -7.71 -37.36
CA LEU A 357 8.46 -7.02 -36.42
C LEU A 357 7.92 -5.72 -37.04
N ASP A 358 6.64 -5.44 -36.77
CA ASP A 358 5.97 -4.26 -37.24
C ASP A 358 5.12 -3.63 -36.14
N SER A 359 4.71 -2.37 -36.35
CA SER A 359 3.70 -1.70 -35.51
C SER A 359 4.01 -1.69 -34.01
N ARG A 360 5.23 -1.23 -33.61
CA ARG A 360 5.53 -1.05 -32.18
C ARG A 360 4.53 -0.10 -31.52
N TYR A 361 3.94 -0.54 -30.43
CA TYR A 361 3.09 0.31 -29.58
C TYR A 361 3.34 0.04 -28.08
N ALA A 362 3.02 1.02 -27.25
CA ALA A 362 3.03 0.90 -25.80
C ALA A 362 1.77 0.11 -25.39
N HIS A 363 1.97 -1.17 -25.07
CA HIS A 363 0.87 -2.08 -24.76
C HIS A 363 0.37 -1.88 -23.33
N ALA A 364 1.23 -2.08 -22.34
CA ALA A 364 0.86 -1.94 -20.93
C ALA A 364 1.41 -0.65 -20.34
N HIS A 365 0.55 0.12 -19.66
CA HIS A 365 0.93 1.27 -18.86
C HIS A 365 1.03 0.84 -17.40
N LEU A 366 2.25 0.78 -16.85
CA LEU A 366 2.50 0.29 -15.50
C LEU A 366 2.27 1.37 -14.44
N HIS A 367 1.72 0.99 -13.30
CA HIS A 367 1.75 1.80 -12.10
C HIS A 367 3.16 1.79 -11.51
N ILE A 368 3.59 2.94 -10.99
CA ILE A 368 4.95 3.15 -10.46
C ILE A 368 4.79 3.73 -9.05
N LYS A 369 5.57 3.23 -8.10
CA LYS A 369 5.69 3.87 -6.79
C LYS A 369 6.44 5.20 -6.92
N ASP A 370 6.12 6.17 -6.07
CA ASP A 370 6.73 7.51 -6.13
C ASP A 370 8.26 7.49 -5.95
N ASP A 371 8.76 6.56 -5.15
CA ASP A 371 10.17 6.36 -4.83
C ASP A 371 10.83 5.19 -5.58
N ALA A 372 10.18 4.72 -6.67
CA ALA A 372 10.65 3.57 -7.42
C ALA A 372 12.03 3.79 -8.02
N ALA A 373 12.95 2.88 -7.74
CA ALA A 373 14.26 2.84 -8.41
C ALA A 373 14.14 2.27 -9.84
N VAL A 374 13.17 1.38 -10.07
CA VAL A 374 12.89 0.76 -11.38
C VAL A 374 11.48 1.15 -11.81
N ILE A 375 11.38 1.93 -12.89
CA ILE A 375 10.10 2.47 -13.39
C ILE A 375 9.39 1.60 -14.41
N GLY A 376 9.96 0.46 -14.77
CA GLY A 376 9.43 -0.48 -15.76
C GLY A 376 9.34 -1.90 -15.24
N ALA A 377 9.43 -2.87 -16.16
CA ALA A 377 9.36 -4.28 -15.83
C ALA A 377 10.71 -4.98 -16.14
N PRO A 378 11.38 -5.54 -15.11
CA PRO A 378 12.54 -6.41 -15.32
C PRO A 378 12.20 -7.74 -15.98
N GLY A 379 11.05 -8.33 -15.65
CA GLY A 379 10.59 -9.62 -16.15
C GLY A 379 9.12 -9.60 -16.55
N ILE A 380 8.76 -10.41 -17.54
CA ILE A 380 7.38 -10.58 -18.02
C ILE A 380 7.09 -12.04 -18.36
N CYS A 381 5.83 -12.42 -18.25
CA CYS A 381 5.32 -13.67 -18.81
C CYS A 381 3.86 -13.48 -19.26
N ILE A 382 3.28 -14.54 -19.81
CA ILE A 382 1.91 -14.54 -20.30
C ILE A 382 1.16 -15.78 -19.84
N ASP A 383 -0.15 -15.68 -19.68
CA ASP A 383 -1.01 -16.83 -19.46
C ASP A 383 -1.71 -17.30 -20.76
N ALA A 384 -2.37 -18.43 -20.68
CA ALA A 384 -3.09 -19.02 -21.81
C ALA A 384 -4.27 -18.18 -22.32
N TYR A 385 -4.70 -17.16 -21.55
CA TYR A 385 -5.74 -16.21 -21.93
C TYR A 385 -5.19 -14.89 -22.47
N ASP A 386 -3.89 -14.85 -22.78
CA ASP A 386 -3.17 -13.71 -23.33
C ASP A 386 -3.12 -12.50 -22.37
N ARG A 387 -3.20 -12.76 -21.06
CA ARG A 387 -2.93 -11.73 -20.06
C ARG A 387 -1.44 -11.63 -19.81
N LEU A 388 -0.89 -10.43 -19.95
CA LEU A 388 0.51 -10.16 -19.66
C LEU A 388 0.71 -9.94 -18.16
N TYR A 389 1.73 -10.56 -17.59
CA TYR A 389 2.20 -10.40 -16.22
C TYR A 389 3.54 -9.69 -16.25
N ALA A 390 3.64 -8.56 -15.56
CA ALA A 390 4.84 -7.75 -15.50
C ALA A 390 5.34 -7.63 -14.06
N ALA A 391 6.56 -8.09 -13.80
CA ALA A 391 7.24 -7.89 -12.53
C ALA A 391 7.58 -6.41 -12.36
N THR A 392 7.23 -5.81 -11.22
CA THR A 392 7.44 -4.39 -10.93
C THR A 392 7.70 -4.15 -9.44
N GLU A 393 8.09 -2.94 -9.07
CA GLU A 393 8.21 -2.57 -7.65
C GLU A 393 6.86 -2.53 -6.91
N CYS A 394 5.75 -2.43 -7.63
CA CYS A 394 4.41 -2.55 -7.06
C CYS A 394 3.98 -4.02 -6.79
N GLY A 395 4.74 -4.99 -7.24
CA GLY A 395 4.38 -6.40 -7.33
C GLY A 395 4.19 -6.84 -8.78
N ILE A 396 3.36 -7.86 -9.03
CA ILE A 396 3.07 -8.35 -10.38
C ILE A 396 1.83 -7.63 -10.92
N GLN A 397 2.01 -6.84 -11.97
CA GLN A 397 0.91 -6.17 -12.64
C GLN A 397 0.41 -7.00 -13.81
N THR A 398 -0.91 -7.23 -13.87
CA THR A 398 -1.48 -7.98 -14.98
C THR A 398 -2.32 -7.09 -15.88
N THR A 399 -2.29 -7.36 -17.17
CA THR A 399 -3.08 -6.61 -18.15
C THR A 399 -4.05 -7.50 -18.90
N SER A 400 -5.13 -6.88 -19.42
CA SER A 400 -5.96 -7.52 -20.44
C SER A 400 -5.18 -7.68 -21.75
N GLN A 401 -5.77 -8.39 -22.71
CA GLN A 401 -5.28 -8.47 -24.10
C GLN A 401 -5.13 -7.12 -24.79
N GLN A 402 -5.87 -6.10 -24.30
CA GLN A 402 -5.83 -4.73 -24.80
C GLN A 402 -4.78 -3.86 -24.12
N GLY A 403 -4.08 -4.40 -23.12
CA GLY A 403 -3.04 -3.69 -22.37
C GLY A 403 -3.56 -2.91 -21.17
N GLU A 404 -4.84 -3.06 -20.81
CA GLU A 404 -5.41 -2.45 -19.61
C GLU A 404 -4.85 -3.13 -18.37
N ASN A 405 -4.19 -2.37 -17.51
CA ASN A 405 -3.71 -2.86 -16.23
C ASN A 405 -4.89 -3.07 -15.27
N ASN A 406 -5.17 -4.31 -14.93
CA ASN A 406 -6.38 -4.72 -14.22
C ASN A 406 -6.13 -5.20 -12.79
N THR A 407 -4.97 -5.78 -12.51
CA THR A 407 -4.65 -6.30 -11.18
C THR A 407 -3.20 -6.06 -10.81
N ILE A 408 -2.94 -6.02 -9.52
CA ILE A 408 -1.61 -5.98 -8.94
C ILE A 408 -1.56 -7.01 -7.81
N LEU A 409 -0.76 -8.05 -7.99
CA LEU A 409 -0.55 -9.10 -7.00
C LEU A 409 0.70 -8.74 -6.19
N SER A 410 0.51 -8.41 -4.91
CA SER A 410 1.62 -8.09 -4.02
C SER A 410 2.37 -9.35 -3.59
N LEU A 411 3.68 -9.27 -3.47
CA LEU A 411 4.47 -10.29 -2.79
C LEU A 411 4.42 -10.12 -1.26
N PRO A 412 4.65 -11.19 -0.49
CA PRO A 412 4.73 -11.11 0.97
C PRO A 412 5.73 -10.04 1.43
N GLY A 413 5.32 -9.19 2.38
CA GLY A 413 6.12 -8.07 2.84
C GLY A 413 6.19 -6.87 1.90
N ASN A 414 5.34 -6.83 0.85
CA ASN A 414 5.32 -5.77 -0.18
C ASN A 414 6.67 -5.53 -0.86
N VAL A 415 7.52 -6.56 -0.92
CA VAL A 415 8.83 -6.48 -1.57
C VAL A 415 8.66 -6.32 -3.09
N PRO A 416 9.55 -5.57 -3.77
CA PRO A 416 9.55 -5.48 -5.22
C PRO A 416 9.69 -6.84 -5.90
N CYS A 417 8.99 -7.03 -7.02
CA CYS A 417 9.10 -8.20 -7.87
C CYS A 417 10.07 -7.90 -9.01
N VAL A 418 11.03 -8.78 -9.25
CA VAL A 418 12.06 -8.62 -10.31
C VAL A 418 11.93 -9.63 -11.45
N ASP A 419 11.23 -10.76 -11.23
CA ASP A 419 10.90 -11.69 -12.30
C ASP A 419 9.60 -12.44 -12.00
N VAL A 420 8.91 -12.90 -13.04
CA VAL A 420 7.64 -13.61 -12.96
C VAL A 420 7.56 -14.66 -14.08
N GLY A 421 7.02 -15.84 -13.77
CA GLY A 421 6.88 -16.93 -14.74
C GLY A 421 5.94 -18.01 -14.26
N PHE A 422 5.29 -18.69 -15.20
CA PHE A 422 4.55 -19.91 -14.93
C PHE A 422 5.47 -21.12 -15.03
N ASP A 423 5.20 -22.15 -14.25
CA ASP A 423 5.90 -23.42 -14.39
C ASP A 423 5.35 -24.17 -15.63
N PRO A 424 6.17 -24.46 -16.63
CA PRO A 424 5.68 -25.15 -17.85
C PRO A 424 5.25 -26.60 -17.60
N ASP A 425 5.69 -27.20 -16.50
CA ASP A 425 5.31 -28.59 -16.12
C ASP A 425 4.14 -28.60 -15.10
N ALA A 426 3.85 -27.43 -14.48
CA ALA A 426 2.69 -27.19 -13.61
C ALA A 426 2.06 -25.82 -13.93
N PRO A 427 1.38 -25.67 -15.09
CA PRO A 427 1.00 -24.37 -15.64
C PRO A 427 -0.04 -23.59 -14.80
N ASP A 428 -0.63 -24.19 -13.79
CA ASP A 428 -1.47 -23.54 -12.77
C ASP A 428 -0.66 -22.98 -11.59
N THR A 429 0.67 -22.97 -11.67
CA THR A 429 1.56 -22.45 -10.64
C THR A 429 2.35 -21.26 -11.18
N LEU A 430 2.12 -20.10 -10.56
CA LEU A 430 2.82 -18.85 -10.83
C LEU A 430 4.00 -18.70 -9.86
N TYR A 431 5.16 -18.38 -10.38
CA TYR A 431 6.37 -18.07 -9.61
C TYR A 431 6.72 -16.59 -9.72
N ALA A 432 7.28 -16.04 -8.66
CA ALA A 432 7.76 -14.68 -8.61
C ALA A 432 9.09 -14.61 -7.86
N GLN A 433 10.05 -13.88 -8.39
CA GLN A 433 11.29 -13.56 -7.70
C GLN A 433 11.22 -12.17 -7.10
N ALA A 434 11.46 -12.06 -5.80
CA ALA A 434 11.58 -10.81 -5.09
C ALA A 434 12.97 -10.19 -5.27
N ALA A 435 13.08 -8.86 -5.10
CA ALA A 435 14.34 -8.13 -5.19
C ALA A 435 15.39 -8.54 -4.15
N ASP A 436 14.96 -9.10 -3.03
CA ASP A 436 15.84 -9.65 -1.98
C ASP A 436 16.34 -11.08 -2.28
N GLY A 437 15.99 -11.63 -3.44
CA GLY A 437 16.42 -12.93 -3.93
C GLY A 437 15.52 -14.11 -3.56
N ARG A 438 14.52 -13.91 -2.70
CA ARG A 438 13.53 -14.95 -2.37
C ARG A 438 12.69 -15.28 -3.59
N ILE A 439 12.28 -16.54 -3.68
CA ILE A 439 11.36 -17.00 -4.72
C ILE A 439 10.08 -17.48 -4.05
N PHE A 440 8.98 -16.98 -4.57
CA PHE A 440 7.64 -17.36 -4.14
C PHE A 440 6.90 -18.10 -5.23
N LYS A 441 6.04 -19.03 -4.85
CA LYS A 441 5.10 -19.71 -5.73
C LYS A 441 3.68 -19.55 -5.22
N ARG A 442 2.72 -19.61 -6.15
CA ARG A 442 1.29 -19.56 -5.83
C ARG A 442 0.50 -20.36 -6.84
N SER A 443 -0.39 -21.23 -6.36
CA SER A 443 -1.39 -21.82 -7.23
C SER A 443 -2.40 -20.77 -7.68
N VAL A 444 -2.70 -20.74 -8.97
CA VAL A 444 -3.60 -19.75 -9.57
C VAL A 444 -4.81 -20.42 -10.23
N LEU A 445 -5.87 -19.65 -10.49
CA LEU A 445 -7.09 -20.11 -11.15
C LEU A 445 -7.00 -20.01 -12.68
N THR A 446 -5.98 -19.39 -13.18
CA THR A 446 -5.57 -19.34 -14.58
C THR A 446 -4.48 -20.37 -14.83
N ARG A 447 -3.96 -20.41 -16.04
CA ARG A 447 -2.80 -21.27 -16.37
C ARG A 447 -1.85 -20.55 -17.31
N GLY A 448 -0.56 -20.79 -17.14
CA GLY A 448 0.46 -20.46 -18.12
C GLY A 448 0.38 -21.37 -19.36
N ILE A 449 1.33 -21.18 -20.25
CA ILE A 449 1.50 -22.06 -21.43
C ILE A 449 2.35 -23.24 -20.98
N GLY A 450 1.78 -24.44 -20.99
CA GLY A 450 2.44 -25.68 -20.58
C GLY A 450 3.44 -26.19 -21.63
N ARG A 451 4.35 -27.08 -21.19
CA ARG A 451 5.31 -27.73 -22.07
C ARG A 451 4.57 -28.62 -23.08
N GLY A 452 4.72 -28.31 -24.36
CA GLY A 452 4.04 -29.04 -25.44
C GLY A 452 2.63 -28.54 -25.76
N ASP A 453 2.15 -27.52 -25.09
CA ASP A 453 0.89 -26.89 -25.50
C ASP A 453 1.04 -26.25 -26.89
N GLU A 454 0.32 -26.79 -27.86
CA GLU A 454 0.02 -26.06 -29.08
C GLU A 454 -1.03 -25.00 -28.73
N THR A 455 -0.80 -23.78 -29.16
CA THR A 455 -1.58 -22.61 -28.75
C THR A 455 -3.06 -22.81 -29.06
N VAL A 456 -3.88 -22.96 -28.02
CA VAL A 456 -5.32 -22.82 -28.12
C VAL A 456 -5.67 -21.45 -27.52
N TYR A 457 -5.76 -20.46 -28.40
CA TYR A 457 -6.30 -19.15 -28.04
C TYR A 457 -7.83 -19.23 -28.00
N GLU A 458 -8.39 -19.26 -26.82
CA GLU A 458 -9.81 -18.97 -26.63
C GLU A 458 -9.94 -17.54 -26.09
N PRO A 459 -10.28 -16.56 -26.94
CA PRO A 459 -10.51 -15.21 -26.46
C PRO A 459 -11.74 -15.22 -25.55
N LYS A 460 -11.53 -15.14 -24.23
CA LYS A 460 -12.60 -14.69 -23.37
C LYS A 460 -12.85 -13.23 -23.71
N THR A 461 -13.87 -12.96 -24.51
CA THR A 461 -14.43 -11.61 -24.64
C THR A 461 -14.85 -11.17 -23.26
N ALA A 462 -14.01 -10.32 -22.63
CA ALA A 462 -14.45 -9.65 -21.43
C ALA A 462 -15.65 -8.78 -21.79
N PRO A 463 -16.79 -8.88 -21.09
CA PRO A 463 -17.79 -7.84 -21.18
C PRO A 463 -17.14 -6.54 -20.70
N PHE A 464 -17.33 -5.47 -21.45
CA PHE A 464 -16.93 -4.11 -21.10
C PHE A 464 -17.54 -3.69 -19.76
#